data_553bb4e80e0b0ed64c4ab3c233ec4c68
#
_entry.id   553bb4e80e0b0ed64c4ab3c233ec4c68
#
_cell.length_a   1.000
_cell.length_b   1.000
_cell.length_c   1.000
_cell.angle_alpha   90.00
_cell.angle_beta   90.00
_cell.angle_gamma   90.00
#
_symmetry.space_group_name_H-M   'P 1'
#
loop_
_entity.id
_entity.type
_entity.pdbx_description
1 polymer ?
#
loop_
_entity_poly.entity_id
_entity_poly.type
_entity_poly.pdbx_seq_one_letter_code
_entity_poly.pdbx_strand_id
1 'polypeptide(L)'
;MVIASKVYFNPGRLSSEAIHREIDGSLKRLGTDYLDLHIIHRFVYDTPIEETMEALNNLVVSGKVRAIGASAMYGYQFYNMQLAARDHGWAQFVAMENHYNLLYREDEREMIPICCQMNVSLMPYSPLAAGHLTRPEWNSDSIRSKTDRAAMWKYDRTKEQDMEIVRRVHLLAEKYGVKMQQIALAWEWAKGVTAPIIGATKASHFDDAVGAFSVKLTEEDIAYLEEPYVPHRIVGAVDSNPPEGTKLLDVKK
;
A
#
# COMPACT_ATOMS: atom_id res chain seq x y z
N MET A 1 13.62 -9.84 -12.86
CA MET A 1 12.33 -9.17 -12.60
C MET A 1 11.80 -9.72 -11.29
N VAL A 2 11.23 -8.89 -10.42
CA VAL A 2 10.56 -9.30 -9.17
C VAL A 2 9.06 -9.41 -9.45
N ILE A 3 8.46 -10.58 -9.13
CA ILE A 3 7.03 -10.82 -9.37
C ILE A 3 6.33 -10.92 -8.03
N ALA A 4 5.29 -10.09 -7.84
CA ALA A 4 4.42 -10.11 -6.67
C ALA A 4 2.99 -10.49 -7.04
N SER A 5 2.30 -11.20 -6.16
CA SER A 5 0.86 -11.51 -6.26
C SER A 5 0.20 -11.43 -4.89
N LYS A 6 -1.15 -11.43 -4.88
CA LYS A 6 -1.93 -11.24 -3.65
C LYS A 6 -2.96 -12.34 -3.46
N VAL A 7 -3.35 -12.57 -2.19
CA VAL A 7 -4.44 -13.47 -1.80
C VAL A 7 -5.44 -12.72 -0.92
N TYR A 8 -6.76 -12.90 -1.18
CA TYR A 8 -7.84 -12.42 -0.31
C TYR A 8 -9.26 -12.67 -0.88
N PHE A 9 -9.53 -12.31 -2.16
CA PHE A 9 -10.91 -12.09 -2.64
C PHE A 9 -11.71 -13.36 -2.92
N ASN A 10 -11.06 -14.51 -2.99
CA ASN A 10 -11.74 -15.78 -3.25
C ASN A 10 -12.27 -16.41 -1.94
N PRO A 11 -13.21 -17.38 -2.02
CA PRO A 11 -13.74 -18.07 -0.85
C PRO A 11 -12.65 -18.64 0.06
N GLY A 12 -12.81 -18.48 1.36
CA GLY A 12 -11.85 -18.86 2.38
C GLY A 12 -10.79 -17.79 2.68
N ARG A 13 -10.70 -16.74 1.88
CA ARG A 13 -9.84 -15.55 2.08
C ARG A 13 -8.42 -15.88 2.52
N LEU A 14 -8.12 -15.87 3.84
CA LEU A 14 -6.80 -16.13 4.43
C LEU A 14 -6.74 -17.44 5.20
N SER A 15 -7.74 -18.33 5.04
CA SER A 15 -7.62 -19.70 5.56
C SER A 15 -6.46 -20.44 4.90
N SER A 16 -5.89 -21.42 5.60
CA SER A 16 -4.78 -22.25 5.09
C SER A 16 -5.11 -22.87 3.73
N GLU A 17 -6.32 -23.43 3.58
CA GLU A 17 -6.77 -24.00 2.32
C GLU A 17 -6.79 -22.97 1.18
N ALA A 18 -7.34 -21.77 1.44
CA ALA A 18 -7.41 -20.71 0.44
C ALA A 18 -6.02 -20.22 0.02
N ILE A 19 -5.12 -20.01 0.96
CA ILE A 19 -3.74 -19.56 0.69
C ILE A 19 -3.03 -20.55 -0.23
N HIS A 20 -3.09 -21.85 0.06
CA HIS A 20 -2.46 -22.89 -0.77
C HIS A 20 -3.10 -22.99 -2.16
N ARG A 21 -4.42 -22.95 -2.25
CA ARG A 21 -5.15 -22.97 -3.52
C ARG A 21 -4.82 -21.77 -4.41
N GLU A 22 -4.78 -20.56 -3.82
CA GLU A 22 -4.59 -19.34 -4.58
C GLU A 22 -3.14 -19.14 -5.06
N ILE A 23 -2.15 -19.62 -4.31
CA ILE A 23 -0.75 -19.60 -4.79
C ILE A 23 -0.60 -20.53 -5.99
N ASP A 24 -1.13 -21.75 -5.94
CA ASP A 24 -1.04 -22.70 -7.05
C ASP A 24 -1.72 -22.16 -8.31
N GLY A 25 -2.90 -21.53 -8.15
CA GLY A 25 -3.58 -20.84 -9.24
C GLY A 25 -2.76 -19.67 -9.82
N SER A 26 -2.08 -18.91 -8.98
CA SER A 26 -1.24 -17.79 -9.40
C SER A 26 -0.01 -18.27 -10.16
N LEU A 27 0.71 -19.26 -9.65
CA LEU A 27 1.89 -19.84 -10.31
C LEU A 27 1.53 -20.43 -11.68
N LYS A 28 0.41 -21.16 -11.76
CA LYS A 28 -0.08 -21.70 -13.03
C LYS A 28 -0.38 -20.62 -14.07
N ARG A 29 -1.06 -19.52 -13.67
CA ARG A 29 -1.38 -18.42 -14.60
C ARG A 29 -0.15 -17.65 -15.04
N LEU A 30 0.84 -17.49 -14.16
CA LEU A 30 2.10 -16.78 -14.44
C LEU A 30 3.11 -17.65 -15.20
N GLY A 31 2.94 -18.96 -15.23
CA GLY A 31 3.88 -19.89 -15.88
C GLY A 31 5.24 -19.95 -15.17
N THR A 32 5.23 -19.89 -13.83
CA THR A 32 6.44 -19.92 -12.99
C THR A 32 6.25 -20.88 -11.80
N ASP A 33 7.34 -21.34 -11.23
CA ASP A 33 7.34 -22.25 -10.08
C ASP A 33 7.36 -21.50 -8.73
N TYR A 34 7.61 -20.18 -8.73
CA TYR A 34 7.68 -19.39 -7.52
C TYR A 34 7.24 -17.93 -7.73
N LEU A 35 6.88 -17.27 -6.63
CA LEU A 35 6.77 -15.81 -6.54
C LEU A 35 7.92 -15.24 -5.70
N ASP A 36 8.39 -14.04 -6.05
CA ASP A 36 9.34 -13.31 -5.22
C ASP A 36 8.66 -12.77 -3.96
N LEU A 37 7.41 -12.25 -4.09
CA LEU A 37 6.66 -11.69 -2.97
C LEU A 37 5.18 -12.11 -3.04
N HIS A 38 4.65 -12.71 -1.97
CA HIS A 38 3.24 -13.02 -1.82
C HIS A 38 2.61 -12.19 -0.71
N ILE A 39 1.58 -11.43 -1.05
CA ILE A 39 1.01 -10.40 -0.18
C ILE A 39 -0.40 -10.80 0.24
N ILE A 40 -0.72 -10.74 1.53
CA ILE A 40 -2.10 -10.74 1.98
C ILE A 40 -2.72 -9.37 1.69
N HIS A 41 -3.83 -9.35 0.93
CA HIS A 41 -4.38 -8.10 0.41
C HIS A 41 -5.13 -7.28 1.46
N ARG A 42 -5.64 -7.93 2.51
CA ARG A 42 -6.35 -7.32 3.65
C ARG A 42 -6.26 -8.24 4.84
N PHE A 43 -6.52 -7.69 6.02
CA PHE A 43 -6.74 -8.48 7.23
C PHE A 43 -8.13 -9.17 7.21
N VAL A 44 -8.26 -10.31 7.88
CA VAL A 44 -9.54 -10.99 8.15
C VAL A 44 -9.72 -11.24 9.64
N TYR A 45 -10.98 -11.23 10.09
CA TYR A 45 -11.31 -11.48 11.50
C TYR A 45 -11.83 -12.91 11.75
N ASP A 46 -12.18 -13.63 10.69
CA ASP A 46 -12.79 -14.96 10.72
C ASP A 46 -11.78 -16.12 10.58
N THR A 47 -10.50 -15.79 10.46
CA THR A 47 -9.40 -16.78 10.42
C THR A 47 -8.39 -16.43 11.52
N PRO A 48 -7.97 -17.39 12.35
CA PRO A 48 -6.91 -17.16 13.34
C PRO A 48 -5.62 -16.67 12.68
N ILE A 49 -4.95 -15.74 13.36
CA ILE A 49 -3.68 -15.17 12.88
C ILE A 49 -2.64 -16.27 12.67
N GLU A 50 -2.56 -17.22 13.60
CA GLU A 50 -1.62 -18.33 13.58
C GLU A 50 -1.86 -19.22 12.35
N GLU A 51 -3.12 -19.55 12.00
CA GLU A 51 -3.44 -20.34 10.81
C GLU A 51 -2.93 -19.64 9.54
N THR A 52 -3.19 -18.35 9.42
CA THR A 52 -2.74 -17.56 8.27
C THR A 52 -1.22 -17.52 8.19
N MET A 53 -0.53 -17.24 9.31
CA MET A 53 0.92 -17.10 9.32
C MET A 53 1.65 -18.42 9.11
N GLU A 54 1.12 -19.53 9.64
CA GLU A 54 1.64 -20.88 9.40
C GLU A 54 1.52 -21.25 7.92
N ALA A 55 0.36 -21.00 7.31
CA ALA A 55 0.14 -21.29 5.88
C ALA A 55 1.12 -20.48 5.00
N LEU A 56 1.32 -19.21 5.28
CA LEU A 56 2.28 -18.36 4.56
C LEU A 56 3.72 -18.87 4.76
N ASN A 57 4.10 -19.25 5.98
CA ASN A 57 5.40 -19.86 6.26
C ASN A 57 5.61 -21.14 5.45
N ASN A 58 4.61 -21.99 5.34
CA ASN A 58 4.67 -23.22 4.56
C ASN A 58 4.93 -22.95 3.08
N LEU A 59 4.41 -21.84 2.53
CA LEU A 59 4.73 -21.42 1.16
C LEU A 59 6.20 -21.01 1.00
N VAL A 60 6.77 -20.37 2.01
CA VAL A 60 8.19 -20.00 2.01
C VAL A 60 9.07 -21.25 2.14
N VAL A 61 8.77 -22.12 3.09
CA VAL A 61 9.52 -23.37 3.32
C VAL A 61 9.48 -24.30 2.09
N SER A 62 8.34 -24.36 1.40
CA SER A 62 8.21 -25.16 0.16
C SER A 62 8.87 -24.52 -1.07
N GLY A 63 9.37 -23.29 -0.97
CA GLY A 63 9.99 -22.56 -2.07
C GLY A 63 9.03 -21.98 -3.11
N LYS A 64 7.71 -22.13 -2.93
CA LYS A 64 6.72 -21.48 -3.80
C LYS A 64 6.72 -19.96 -3.70
N VAL A 65 7.19 -19.43 -2.58
CA VAL A 65 7.28 -17.99 -2.31
C VAL A 65 8.62 -17.69 -1.66
N ARG A 66 9.31 -16.63 -2.09
CA ARG A 66 10.58 -16.20 -1.50
C ARG A 66 10.41 -15.33 -0.27
N ALA A 67 9.39 -14.44 -0.30
CA ALA A 67 9.09 -13.52 0.77
C ALA A 67 7.59 -13.26 0.87
N ILE A 68 7.13 -12.86 2.04
CA ILE A 68 5.72 -12.52 2.28
C ILE A 68 5.56 -11.06 2.66
N GLY A 69 4.41 -10.48 2.30
CA GLY A 69 4.04 -9.11 2.60
C GLY A 69 2.60 -9.00 3.08
N ALA A 70 2.28 -7.84 3.62
CA ALA A 70 0.94 -7.50 4.08
C ALA A 70 0.42 -6.25 3.37
N SER A 71 -0.90 -6.04 3.40
CA SER A 71 -1.54 -4.85 2.84
C SER A 71 -2.80 -4.51 3.62
N ALA A 72 -3.18 -3.23 3.61
CA ALA A 72 -4.47 -2.71 4.02
C ALA A 72 -4.99 -3.28 5.36
N MET A 73 -4.33 -2.95 6.45
CA MET A 73 -4.70 -3.29 7.82
C MET A 73 -4.26 -2.22 8.81
N TYR A 74 -4.77 -2.29 10.04
CA TYR A 74 -4.30 -1.43 11.14
C TYR A 74 -2.92 -1.86 11.65
N GLY A 75 -2.17 -0.92 12.22
CA GLY A 75 -0.84 -1.19 12.76
C GLY A 75 -0.82 -2.28 13.82
N TYR A 76 -1.82 -2.30 14.73
CA TYR A 76 -1.92 -3.36 15.76
C TYR A 76 -2.17 -4.75 15.16
N GLN A 77 -2.93 -4.85 14.06
CA GLN A 77 -3.16 -6.12 13.37
C GLN A 77 -1.87 -6.64 12.75
N PHE A 78 -1.17 -5.76 12.04
CA PHE A 78 0.13 -6.08 11.46
C PHE A 78 1.13 -6.51 12.53
N TYR A 79 1.22 -5.75 13.62
CA TYR A 79 2.13 -6.07 14.72
C TYR A 79 1.83 -7.43 15.34
N ASN A 80 0.56 -7.77 15.58
CA ASN A 80 0.16 -9.06 16.11
C ASN A 80 0.52 -10.23 15.18
N MET A 81 0.36 -10.08 13.86
CA MET A 81 0.79 -11.09 12.88
C MET A 81 2.30 -11.28 12.88
N GLN A 82 3.08 -10.19 12.97
CA GLN A 82 4.54 -10.26 13.08
C GLN A 82 4.98 -10.94 14.39
N LEU A 83 4.30 -10.67 15.52
CA LEU A 83 4.56 -11.34 16.78
C LEU A 83 4.29 -12.84 16.70
N ALA A 84 3.14 -13.24 16.16
CA ALA A 84 2.80 -14.65 15.98
C ALA A 84 3.87 -15.37 15.14
N ALA A 85 4.30 -14.76 14.03
CA ALA A 85 5.37 -15.32 13.20
C ALA A 85 6.69 -15.46 13.98
N ARG A 86 7.09 -14.43 14.71
CA ARG A 86 8.32 -14.43 15.52
C ARG A 86 8.28 -15.52 16.60
N ASP A 87 7.18 -15.60 17.34
CA ASP A 87 7.04 -16.49 18.48
C ASP A 87 7.01 -17.98 18.09
N HIS A 88 6.63 -18.28 16.84
CA HIS A 88 6.66 -19.62 16.25
C HIS A 88 7.89 -19.89 15.37
N GLY A 89 8.77 -18.91 15.16
CA GLY A 89 9.93 -19.06 14.26
C GLY A 89 9.55 -19.14 12.78
N TRP A 90 8.40 -18.57 12.39
CA TRP A 90 7.93 -18.51 11.01
C TRP A 90 8.46 -17.29 10.26
N ALA A 91 8.30 -17.32 8.93
CA ALA A 91 8.60 -16.19 8.07
C ALA A 91 7.77 -14.97 8.48
N GLN A 92 8.41 -13.82 8.56
CA GLN A 92 7.78 -12.54 8.87
C GLN A 92 7.52 -11.74 7.59
N PHE A 93 6.57 -10.83 7.63
CA PHE A 93 6.36 -9.89 6.53
C PHE A 93 7.57 -8.96 6.36
N VAL A 94 8.04 -8.84 5.13
CA VAL A 94 9.16 -7.95 4.76
C VAL A 94 8.71 -6.68 4.03
N ALA A 95 7.45 -6.63 3.63
CA ALA A 95 6.88 -5.51 2.89
C ALA A 95 5.45 -5.21 3.34
N MET A 96 5.10 -3.91 3.37
CA MET A 96 3.75 -3.40 3.63
C MET A 96 3.28 -2.58 2.42
N GLU A 97 2.16 -3.02 1.83
CA GLU A 97 1.45 -2.30 0.78
C GLU A 97 0.31 -1.49 1.39
N ASN A 98 0.61 -0.26 1.79
CA ASN A 98 -0.30 0.63 2.49
C ASN A 98 -0.88 1.75 1.60
N HIS A 99 -1.89 2.47 2.08
CA HIS A 99 -2.43 3.65 1.42
C HIS A 99 -1.66 4.89 1.86
N TYR A 100 -0.81 5.41 0.98
CA TYR A 100 0.01 6.57 1.34
C TYR A 100 0.30 7.43 0.11
N ASN A 101 0.12 8.73 0.25
CA ASN A 101 0.46 9.77 -0.73
C ASN A 101 0.27 11.15 -0.09
N LEU A 102 0.60 12.22 -0.79
CA LEU A 102 0.47 13.60 -0.29
C LEU A 102 -0.93 14.00 0.18
N LEU A 103 -1.99 13.40 -0.41
CA LEU A 103 -3.38 13.67 -0.03
C LEU A 103 -3.90 12.73 1.07
N TYR A 104 -3.18 11.68 1.43
CA TYR A 104 -3.59 10.71 2.45
C TYR A 104 -2.38 10.22 3.24
N ARG A 105 -2.22 10.70 4.47
CA ARG A 105 -1.05 10.48 5.31
C ARG A 105 -1.37 9.82 6.66
N GLU A 106 -2.54 9.18 6.78
CA GLU A 106 -2.99 8.63 8.07
C GLU A 106 -2.10 7.50 8.59
N ASP A 107 -1.41 6.78 7.72
CA ASP A 107 -0.48 5.72 8.09
C ASP A 107 0.82 6.22 8.77
N GLU A 108 1.09 7.52 8.74
CA GLU A 108 2.18 8.14 9.50
C GLU A 108 1.96 8.04 11.02
N ARG A 109 0.72 7.77 11.47
CA ARG A 109 0.37 7.68 12.89
C ARG A 109 0.86 6.39 13.54
N GLU A 110 0.75 5.25 12.85
CA GLU A 110 1.13 3.95 13.42
C GLU A 110 1.79 2.98 12.42
N MET A 111 1.24 2.81 11.21
CA MET A 111 1.73 1.79 10.27
C MET A 111 3.17 2.05 9.84
N ILE A 112 3.49 3.27 9.42
CA ILE A 112 4.84 3.64 9.00
C ILE A 112 5.85 3.51 10.15
N PRO A 113 5.59 4.05 11.37
CA PRO A 113 6.46 3.82 12.53
C PRO A 113 6.71 2.33 12.85
N ILE A 114 5.68 1.49 12.81
CA ILE A 114 5.82 0.05 13.06
C ILE A 114 6.68 -0.60 11.97
N CYS A 115 6.42 -0.29 10.70
CA CYS A 115 7.23 -0.80 9.59
C CYS A 115 8.71 -0.41 9.74
N CYS A 116 8.99 0.85 10.07
CA CYS A 116 10.36 1.31 10.34
C CYS A 116 11.00 0.56 11.53
N GLN A 117 10.27 0.40 12.63
CA GLN A 117 10.75 -0.33 13.81
C GLN A 117 11.08 -1.79 13.50
N MET A 118 10.32 -2.42 12.63
CA MET A 118 10.46 -3.84 12.28
C MET A 118 11.27 -4.08 11.00
N ASN A 119 11.87 -3.04 10.41
CA ASN A 119 12.62 -3.09 9.16
C ASN A 119 11.81 -3.68 8.00
N VAL A 120 10.55 -3.24 7.86
CA VAL A 120 9.62 -3.65 6.81
C VAL A 120 9.56 -2.57 5.74
N SER A 121 9.75 -2.97 4.49
CA SER A 121 9.73 -2.06 3.34
C SER A 121 8.33 -1.51 3.05
N LEU A 122 8.25 -0.21 2.76
CA LEU A 122 7.00 0.43 2.38
C LEU A 122 6.80 0.38 0.85
N MET A 123 5.66 -0.15 0.43
CA MET A 123 5.26 -0.27 -0.97
C MET A 123 3.84 0.31 -1.18
N PRO A 124 3.62 1.62 -0.97
CA PRO A 124 2.29 2.18 -0.96
C PRO A 124 1.58 2.06 -2.31
N TYR A 125 0.27 1.77 -2.24
CA TYR A 125 -0.61 1.89 -3.38
C TYR A 125 -1.21 3.29 -3.49
N SER A 126 -1.64 3.67 -4.69
CA SER A 126 -2.17 5.00 -5.02
C SER A 126 -1.22 6.18 -4.75
N PRO A 127 0.08 6.09 -5.09
CA PRO A 127 1.05 7.16 -4.85
C PRO A 127 0.67 8.48 -5.54
N LEU A 128 -0.10 8.41 -6.62
CA LEU A 128 -0.58 9.57 -7.38
C LEU A 128 -2.04 9.93 -7.06
N ALA A 129 -2.59 9.46 -5.93
CA ALA A 129 -3.94 9.74 -5.48
C ALA A 129 -4.99 9.57 -6.60
N ALA A 130 -5.01 8.42 -7.27
CA ALA A 130 -5.87 8.11 -8.42
C ALA A 130 -5.75 9.11 -9.60
N GLY A 131 -4.66 9.88 -9.64
CA GLY A 131 -4.36 10.86 -10.68
C GLY A 131 -4.60 12.31 -10.26
N HIS A 132 -5.07 12.60 -9.04
CA HIS A 132 -5.23 13.97 -8.55
C HIS A 132 -3.88 14.70 -8.39
N LEU A 133 -2.79 13.97 -8.19
CA LEU A 133 -1.42 14.53 -8.12
C LEU A 133 -0.70 14.57 -9.48
N THR A 134 -1.43 14.42 -10.60
CA THR A 134 -0.84 14.42 -11.95
C THR A 134 -1.24 15.62 -12.80
N ARG A 135 -2.18 16.44 -12.34
CA ARG A 135 -2.73 17.60 -13.04
C ARG A 135 -3.25 18.64 -12.03
N PRO A 136 -3.33 19.92 -12.43
CA PRO A 136 -3.79 20.97 -11.53
C PRO A 136 -5.31 20.94 -11.27
N GLU A 137 -6.10 20.37 -12.20
CA GLU A 137 -7.54 20.26 -12.03
C GLU A 137 -7.90 18.96 -11.29
N TRP A 138 -8.89 19.03 -10.37
CA TRP A 138 -9.36 17.86 -9.63
C TRP A 138 -9.98 16.81 -10.55
N ASN A 139 -10.87 17.23 -11.45
CA ASN A 139 -11.53 16.36 -12.41
C ASN A 139 -10.86 16.38 -13.78
N SER A 140 -11.01 15.31 -14.53
CA SER A 140 -10.59 15.23 -15.94
C SER A 140 -11.68 14.58 -16.78
N ASP A 141 -11.56 14.71 -18.11
CA ASP A 141 -12.45 14.06 -19.06
C ASP A 141 -12.15 12.57 -19.27
N SER A 142 -11.19 12.02 -18.55
CA SER A 142 -10.85 10.59 -18.66
C SER A 142 -12.00 9.70 -18.20
N ILE A 143 -12.15 8.54 -18.83
CA ILE A 143 -13.14 7.51 -18.43
C ILE A 143 -12.94 7.16 -16.95
N ARG A 144 -11.69 7.02 -16.50
CA ARG A 144 -11.38 6.69 -15.11
C ARG A 144 -11.88 7.75 -14.14
N SER A 145 -11.66 9.03 -14.40
CA SER A 145 -12.16 10.12 -13.55
C SER A 145 -13.68 10.12 -13.39
N LYS A 146 -14.40 9.58 -14.39
CA LYS A 146 -15.88 9.52 -14.41
C LYS A 146 -16.45 8.22 -13.86
N THR A 147 -15.67 7.16 -13.75
CA THR A 147 -16.18 5.80 -13.44
C THR A 147 -15.51 5.13 -12.25
N ASP A 148 -14.35 5.61 -11.79
CA ASP A 148 -13.64 5.02 -10.64
C ASP A 148 -14.29 5.44 -9.32
N ARG A 149 -15.34 4.69 -8.93
CA ARG A 149 -16.07 4.93 -7.68
C ARG A 149 -15.19 4.81 -6.43
N ALA A 150 -14.16 3.96 -6.48
CA ALA A 150 -13.25 3.80 -5.35
C ALA A 150 -12.39 5.05 -5.16
N ALA A 151 -11.92 5.66 -6.25
CA ALA A 151 -11.20 6.93 -6.19
C ALA A 151 -12.08 8.07 -5.69
N MET A 152 -13.30 8.20 -6.24
CA MET A 152 -14.28 9.21 -5.80
C MET A 152 -14.59 9.08 -4.30
N TRP A 153 -14.81 7.86 -3.83
CA TRP A 153 -15.09 7.62 -2.42
C TRP A 153 -13.91 7.98 -1.50
N LYS A 154 -12.67 7.78 -1.95
CA LYS A 154 -11.48 8.08 -1.18
C LYS A 154 -11.15 9.58 -1.09
N TYR A 155 -11.34 10.32 -2.19
CA TYR A 155 -10.76 11.67 -2.34
C TYR A 155 -11.79 12.79 -2.50
N ASP A 156 -12.96 12.55 -3.13
CA ASP A 156 -13.87 13.65 -3.49
C ASP A 156 -14.48 14.36 -2.27
N ARG A 157 -14.57 13.67 -1.14
CA ARG A 157 -15.11 14.28 0.10
C ARG A 157 -14.18 15.30 0.75
N THR A 158 -12.90 15.23 0.45
CA THR A 158 -11.84 16.08 1.00
C THR A 158 -11.27 17.04 -0.04
N LYS A 159 -11.88 17.10 -1.22
CA LYS A 159 -11.43 17.91 -2.34
C LYS A 159 -11.05 19.34 -1.96
N GLU A 160 -11.91 20.05 -1.22
CA GLU A 160 -11.70 21.45 -0.90
C GLU A 160 -10.43 21.68 -0.06
N GLN A 161 -10.18 20.80 0.93
CA GLN A 161 -8.99 20.86 1.75
C GLN A 161 -7.73 20.39 1.03
N ASP A 162 -7.86 19.45 0.07
CA ASP A 162 -6.73 18.84 -0.63
C ASP A 162 -6.25 19.65 -1.85
N MET A 163 -7.11 20.54 -2.38
CA MET A 163 -6.78 21.35 -3.55
C MET A 163 -5.54 22.23 -3.34
N GLU A 164 -5.27 22.71 -2.12
CA GLU A 164 -4.06 23.48 -1.85
C GLU A 164 -2.79 22.62 -1.98
N ILE A 165 -2.84 21.34 -1.58
CA ILE A 165 -1.72 20.43 -1.80
C ILE A 165 -1.50 20.22 -3.31
N VAL A 166 -2.58 19.96 -4.07
CA VAL A 166 -2.50 19.80 -5.54
C VAL A 166 -1.89 21.05 -6.19
N ARG A 167 -2.31 22.26 -5.78
CA ARG A 167 -1.75 23.53 -6.26
C ARG A 167 -0.26 23.62 -5.96
N ARG A 168 0.18 23.26 -4.76
CA ARG A 168 1.60 23.31 -4.37
C ARG A 168 2.44 22.30 -5.14
N VAL A 169 1.92 21.09 -5.41
CA VAL A 169 2.57 20.13 -6.29
C VAL A 169 2.76 20.70 -7.68
N HIS A 170 1.75 21.39 -8.23
CA HIS A 170 1.84 22.07 -9.53
C HIS A 170 2.92 23.14 -9.55
N LEU A 171 2.95 24.03 -8.56
CA LEU A 171 3.95 25.10 -8.47
C LEU A 171 5.39 24.57 -8.35
N LEU A 172 5.59 23.48 -7.59
CA LEU A 172 6.91 22.85 -7.54
C LEU A 172 7.27 22.15 -8.85
N ALA A 173 6.29 21.55 -9.54
CA ALA A 173 6.53 20.97 -10.86
C ALA A 173 7.00 22.04 -11.85
N GLU A 174 6.40 23.24 -11.86
CA GLU A 174 6.87 24.37 -12.66
C GLU A 174 8.26 24.84 -12.24
N LYS A 175 8.51 25.01 -10.93
CA LYS A 175 9.81 25.42 -10.37
C LYS A 175 10.95 24.48 -10.82
N TYR A 176 10.69 23.17 -10.81
CA TYR A 176 11.68 22.15 -11.18
C TYR A 176 11.70 21.83 -12.68
N GLY A 177 10.73 22.33 -13.47
CA GLY A 177 10.60 21.99 -14.89
C GLY A 177 10.26 20.52 -15.14
N VAL A 178 9.49 19.91 -14.26
CA VAL A 178 9.13 18.48 -14.29
C VAL A 178 7.60 18.29 -14.23
N LYS A 179 7.11 17.07 -14.41
CA LYS A 179 5.70 16.76 -14.28
C LYS A 179 5.27 16.67 -12.81
N MET A 180 4.01 17.01 -12.50
CA MET A 180 3.44 16.93 -11.14
C MET A 180 3.61 15.54 -10.51
N GLN A 181 3.40 14.46 -11.27
CA GLN A 181 3.60 13.09 -10.80
C GLN A 181 5.04 12.82 -10.34
N GLN A 182 6.03 13.49 -10.92
CA GLN A 182 7.43 13.34 -10.52
C GLN A 182 7.71 14.01 -9.18
N ILE A 183 7.07 15.14 -8.88
CA ILE A 183 7.10 15.77 -7.55
C ILE A 183 6.45 14.84 -6.51
N ALA A 184 5.26 14.30 -6.79
CA ALA A 184 4.56 13.41 -5.86
C ALA A 184 5.37 12.16 -5.54
N LEU A 185 5.98 11.52 -6.54
CA LEU A 185 6.82 10.33 -6.34
C LEU A 185 8.14 10.66 -5.63
N ALA A 186 8.77 11.80 -5.97
CA ALA A 186 9.99 12.25 -5.30
C ALA A 186 9.74 12.51 -3.81
N TRP A 187 8.56 13.04 -3.45
CA TRP A 187 8.16 13.22 -2.06
C TRP A 187 8.04 11.87 -1.33
N GLU A 188 7.42 10.84 -1.93
CA GLU A 188 7.33 9.52 -1.29
C GLU A 188 8.71 8.92 -0.99
N TRP A 189 9.65 9.01 -1.93
CA TRP A 189 11.03 8.55 -1.68
C TRP A 189 11.73 9.37 -0.61
N ALA A 190 11.50 10.69 -0.54
CA ALA A 190 12.02 11.52 0.53
C ALA A 190 11.45 11.13 1.91
N LYS A 191 10.22 10.54 1.95
CA LYS A 191 9.58 9.97 3.15
C LYS A 191 10.02 8.54 3.47
N GLY A 192 10.99 7.98 2.75
CA GLY A 192 11.52 6.64 3.01
C GLY A 192 10.72 5.49 2.37
N VAL A 193 9.82 5.78 1.45
CA VAL A 193 9.12 4.74 0.68
C VAL A 193 10.11 3.98 -0.18
N THR A 194 10.04 2.65 -0.13
CA THR A 194 10.95 1.77 -0.87
C THR A 194 10.54 1.64 -2.34
N ALA A 195 9.27 1.35 -2.60
CA ALA A 195 8.77 1.06 -3.95
C ALA A 195 7.29 1.43 -4.11
N PRO A 196 6.94 2.67 -4.51
CA PRO A 196 5.55 3.06 -4.75
C PRO A 196 4.96 2.26 -5.91
N ILE A 197 3.69 1.81 -5.76
CA ILE A 197 3.00 0.99 -6.76
C ILE A 197 2.24 1.88 -7.73
N ILE A 198 2.73 1.96 -8.96
CA ILE A 198 2.20 2.82 -10.01
C ILE A 198 1.35 2.01 -10.99
N GLY A 199 0.11 2.45 -11.20
CA GLY A 199 -0.72 1.97 -12.29
C GLY A 199 -0.46 2.76 -13.57
N ALA A 200 -0.18 2.08 -14.67
CA ALA A 200 0.05 2.71 -15.97
C ALA A 200 -0.83 2.10 -17.06
N THR A 201 -1.42 2.94 -17.91
CA THR A 201 -2.18 2.52 -19.09
C THR A 201 -1.39 2.72 -20.40
N LYS A 202 -0.23 3.38 -20.33
CA LYS A 202 0.70 3.61 -21.44
C LYS A 202 2.13 3.43 -20.96
N ALA A 203 3.02 2.94 -21.81
CA ALA A 203 4.44 2.78 -21.49
C ALA A 203 5.10 4.09 -21.03
N SER A 204 4.76 5.23 -21.65
CA SER A 204 5.28 6.54 -21.28
C SER A 204 5.00 6.95 -19.82
N HIS A 205 4.00 6.36 -19.16
CA HIS A 205 3.75 6.62 -17.74
C HIS A 205 4.87 6.04 -16.85
N PHE A 206 5.50 4.94 -17.28
CA PHE A 206 6.66 4.39 -16.58
C PHE A 206 7.90 5.25 -16.79
N ASP A 207 8.13 5.76 -18.02
CA ASP A 207 9.23 6.67 -18.29
C ASP A 207 9.13 7.94 -17.43
N ASP A 208 7.93 8.49 -17.33
CA ASP A 208 7.65 9.64 -16.47
C ASP A 208 7.92 9.32 -14.99
N ALA A 209 7.52 8.14 -14.53
CA ALA A 209 7.73 7.73 -13.15
C ALA A 209 9.23 7.52 -12.83
N VAL A 210 9.97 6.87 -13.74
CA VAL A 210 11.42 6.70 -13.62
C VAL A 210 12.12 8.06 -13.58
N GLY A 211 11.67 9.04 -14.35
CA GLY A 211 12.18 10.41 -14.32
C GLY A 211 12.12 11.08 -12.95
N ALA A 212 11.22 10.64 -12.06
CA ALA A 212 11.11 11.18 -10.71
C ALA A 212 12.34 10.88 -9.82
N PHE A 213 13.14 9.85 -10.11
CA PHE A 213 14.38 9.57 -9.38
C PHE A 213 15.43 10.69 -9.50
N SER A 214 15.37 11.51 -10.54
CA SER A 214 16.27 12.66 -10.73
C SER A 214 15.81 13.90 -9.96
N VAL A 215 14.58 13.94 -9.47
CA VAL A 215 14.03 15.06 -8.71
C VAL A 215 14.51 14.97 -7.26
N LYS A 216 15.19 16.02 -6.77
CA LYS A 216 15.66 16.12 -5.39
C LYS A 216 14.95 17.29 -4.73
N LEU A 217 13.95 16.98 -3.92
CA LEU A 217 13.24 17.97 -3.11
C LEU A 217 14.12 18.41 -1.93
N THR A 218 14.11 19.69 -1.62
CA THR A 218 14.74 20.21 -0.40
C THR A 218 13.83 19.98 0.81
N GLU A 219 14.36 20.15 2.02
CA GLU A 219 13.55 20.09 3.26
C GLU A 219 12.44 21.16 3.25
N GLU A 220 12.73 22.34 2.71
CA GLU A 220 11.76 23.42 2.56
C GLU A 220 10.65 23.05 1.55
N ASP A 221 10.99 22.38 0.44
CA ASP A 221 10.00 21.92 -0.53
C ASP A 221 9.09 20.83 0.08
N ILE A 222 9.65 19.92 0.87
CA ILE A 222 8.89 18.90 1.59
C ILE A 222 7.94 19.56 2.60
N ALA A 223 8.46 20.47 3.44
CA ALA A 223 7.65 21.20 4.41
C ALA A 223 6.54 22.01 3.72
N TYR A 224 6.85 22.66 2.60
CA TYR A 224 5.88 23.40 1.80
C TYR A 224 4.74 22.51 1.27
N LEU A 225 5.05 21.29 0.82
CA LEU A 225 4.03 20.33 0.36
C LEU A 225 3.16 19.80 1.51
N GLU A 226 3.75 19.64 2.69
CA GLU A 226 3.10 18.99 3.84
C GLU A 226 2.28 19.95 4.72
N GLU A 227 2.63 21.24 4.76
CA GLU A 227 1.99 22.24 5.62
C GLU A 227 0.45 22.30 5.50
N PRO A 228 -0.16 22.20 4.28
CA PRO A 228 -1.61 22.29 4.17
C PRO A 228 -2.35 21.00 4.56
N TYR A 229 -1.65 19.94 4.92
CA TYR A 229 -2.30 18.65 5.20
C TYR A 229 -3.23 18.72 6.42
N VAL A 230 -4.47 18.35 6.21
CA VAL A 230 -5.46 18.19 7.27
C VAL A 230 -5.77 16.69 7.42
N PRO A 231 -5.74 16.13 8.65
CA PRO A 231 -6.03 14.71 8.85
C PRO A 231 -7.35 14.27 8.24
N HIS A 232 -7.32 13.13 7.59
CA HIS A 232 -8.45 12.54 6.91
C HIS A 232 -9.15 11.49 7.77
N ARG A 233 -10.42 11.25 7.46
CA ARG A 233 -11.08 10.02 7.89
C ARG A 233 -10.37 8.83 7.24
N ILE A 234 -10.20 7.75 8.01
CA ILE A 234 -9.68 6.48 7.45
C ILE A 234 -10.61 6.01 6.33
N VAL A 235 -10.03 5.70 5.19
CA VAL A 235 -10.72 5.23 3.99
C VAL A 235 -10.02 4.00 3.39
N GLY A 236 -10.74 3.22 2.61
CA GLY A 236 -10.21 2.03 1.95
C GLY A 236 -10.55 0.74 2.69
N ALA A 237 -9.65 -0.23 2.64
CA ALA A 237 -9.90 -1.57 3.13
C ALA A 237 -9.87 -1.69 4.67
N VAL A 238 -9.49 -0.64 5.38
CA VAL A 238 -9.31 -0.60 6.84
C VAL A 238 -10.39 0.25 7.55
N ASP A 239 -11.44 0.66 6.86
CA ASP A 239 -12.50 1.51 7.42
C ASP A 239 -13.53 0.75 8.27
N SER A 240 -13.44 -0.57 8.35
CA SER A 240 -14.35 -1.41 9.14
C SER A 240 -13.73 -1.77 10.48
N ASN A 241 -14.46 -1.49 11.56
CA ASN A 241 -14.11 -2.00 12.88
C ASN A 241 -14.27 -3.52 12.96
N PRO A 242 -13.55 -4.20 13.85
CA PRO A 242 -13.80 -5.62 14.09
C PRO A 242 -15.24 -5.83 14.57
N PRO A 243 -15.90 -6.94 14.21
CA PRO A 243 -17.17 -7.32 14.79
C PRO A 243 -17.08 -7.38 16.30
N GLU A 244 -18.19 -7.05 16.98
CA GLU A 244 -18.26 -7.12 18.44
C GLU A 244 -17.92 -8.54 18.93
N GLY A 245 -17.10 -8.63 19.98
CA GLY A 245 -16.64 -9.91 20.53
C GLY A 245 -15.52 -10.61 19.75
N THR A 246 -14.99 -10.01 18.70
CA THR A 246 -13.84 -10.57 17.95
C THR A 246 -12.62 -10.65 18.86
N LYS A 247 -12.03 -11.85 18.97
CA LYS A 247 -10.73 -12.06 19.61
C LYS A 247 -9.67 -12.08 18.53
N LEU A 248 -8.69 -11.19 18.65
CA LEU A 248 -7.60 -11.07 17.67
C LEU A 248 -6.40 -11.95 18.02
N LEU A 249 -6.25 -12.29 19.28
CA LEU A 249 -5.24 -13.20 19.81
C LEU A 249 -5.87 -14.09 20.88
N ASP A 250 -5.50 -15.36 20.90
CA ASP A 250 -5.75 -16.20 22.05
C ASP A 250 -4.80 -15.76 23.19
N VAL A 251 -5.31 -14.91 24.05
CA VAL A 251 -4.60 -14.56 25.28
C VAL A 251 -4.60 -15.84 26.13
N LYS A 252 -3.53 -16.61 26.06
CA LYS A 252 -3.30 -17.69 27.03
C LYS A 252 -3.28 -17.04 28.42
N LYS A 253 -4.29 -17.37 29.21
CA LYS A 253 -4.34 -16.99 30.63
C LYS A 253 -3.24 -17.69 31.40
#